data_05473ee2a3cb07a1b1a361340a0bc03d
#
_entry.id   05473ee2a3cb07a1b1a361340a0bc03d
#
_cell.length_a   1.000
_cell.length_b   1.000
_cell.length_c   1.000
_cell.angle_alpha   90.00
_cell.angle_beta   90.00
_cell.angle_gamma   90.00
#
_symmetry.space_group_name_H-M   'P 1'
#
loop_
_entity.id
_entity.type
_entity.pdbx_description
1 polymer ?
#
loop_
_entity_poly.entity_id
_entity_poly.type
_entity_poly.pdbx_seq_one_letter_code
_entity_poly.pdbx_strand_id
1 'polypeptide(L)'
;MSAGATTETHAAHMDRMYRYQRHIYDLTRKYYLFGRDRAIAGLNATDSTSILEVGCGTGRNLVLTRRHYPTARLYGLDISAEMLQTARNNLAGGTQQPTLIVADATTFRPEDFGVSGFDRIMISYAISMIPAWEDAITAALAGLNPKGSLHIVDFGQQERLPRWFRGMLQAWLRRFHVTPRANLREVLQARLDGANADMTFEDIGRGYAWHAVIRKRG
;
A
#
# COMPACT_ATOMS: atom_id res chain seq x y z
N MET A 1 0.99 -26.63 15.41
CA MET A 1 -0.35 -26.38 14.86
C MET A 1 -0.99 -25.14 15.50
N SER A 2 -0.35 -23.96 15.47
CA SER A 2 -0.87 -22.75 16.15
C SER A 2 -0.83 -21.46 15.29
N ALA A 3 -0.24 -21.46 14.11
CA ALA A 3 -0.14 -20.28 13.26
C ALA A 3 -1.40 -19.99 12.42
N GLY A 4 -2.18 -21.02 12.07
CA GLY A 4 -3.38 -20.86 11.25
C GLY A 4 -4.55 -20.17 11.98
N ALA A 5 -4.69 -20.40 13.28
CA ALA A 5 -5.81 -19.85 14.06
C ALA A 5 -5.70 -18.34 14.30
N THR A 6 -4.48 -17.79 14.35
CA THR A 6 -4.26 -16.33 14.52
C THR A 6 -4.53 -15.54 13.25
N THR A 7 -4.21 -16.10 12.09
CA THR A 7 -4.43 -15.45 10.79
C THR A 7 -5.91 -15.41 10.42
N GLU A 8 -6.66 -16.51 10.65
CA GLU A 8 -8.10 -16.55 10.43
C GLU A 8 -8.87 -15.57 11.36
N THR A 9 -8.44 -15.45 12.63
CA THR A 9 -9.08 -14.53 13.58
C THR A 9 -8.82 -13.06 13.20
N HIS A 10 -7.63 -12.75 12.65
CA HIS A 10 -7.28 -11.41 12.22
C HIS A 10 -8.05 -11.01 10.95
N ALA A 11 -8.13 -11.91 9.96
CA ALA A 11 -8.92 -11.70 8.75
C ALA A 11 -10.42 -11.53 9.06
N ALA A 12 -11.00 -12.37 9.92
CA ALA A 12 -12.40 -12.26 10.34
C ALA A 12 -12.69 -10.98 11.14
N HIS A 13 -11.73 -10.49 11.94
CA HIS A 13 -11.85 -9.23 12.67
C HIS A 13 -11.79 -8.03 11.69
N MET A 14 -10.90 -8.07 10.72
CA MET A 14 -10.79 -7.06 9.67
C MET A 14 -12.04 -7.03 8.79
N ASP A 15 -12.57 -8.16 8.35
CA ASP A 15 -13.81 -8.23 7.57
C ASP A 15 -15.03 -7.64 8.32
N ARG A 16 -15.13 -7.88 9.64
CA ARG A 16 -16.19 -7.30 10.47
C ARG A 16 -16.04 -5.78 10.60
N MET A 17 -14.83 -5.29 10.78
CA MET A 17 -14.52 -3.86 10.89
C MET A 17 -14.79 -3.15 9.56
N TYR A 18 -14.40 -3.75 8.43
CA TYR A 18 -14.63 -3.20 7.09
C TYR A 18 -16.10 -3.21 6.67
N ARG A 19 -16.89 -4.20 7.07
CA ARG A 19 -18.33 -4.30 6.74
C ARG A 19 -19.14 -3.10 7.24
N TYR A 20 -18.83 -2.59 8.45
CA TYR A 20 -19.53 -1.45 9.05
C TYR A 20 -19.03 -0.07 8.56
N GLN A 21 -17.78 -0.01 8.10
CA GLN A 21 -17.09 1.23 7.75
C GLN A 21 -16.97 1.47 6.24
N ARG A 22 -17.32 0.48 5.42
CA ARG A 22 -17.04 0.44 3.97
C ARG A 22 -17.49 1.71 3.23
N HIS A 23 -18.72 2.17 3.43
CA HIS A 23 -19.24 3.31 2.68
C HIS A 23 -18.68 4.67 3.15
N ILE A 24 -18.45 4.83 4.46
CA ILE A 24 -17.87 6.05 5.02
C ILE A 24 -16.36 6.09 4.74
N TYR A 25 -15.71 4.94 4.81
CA TYR A 25 -14.28 4.80 4.57
C TYR A 25 -13.90 5.11 3.11
N ASP A 26 -14.63 4.58 2.13
CA ASP A 26 -14.39 4.86 0.71
C ASP A 26 -14.69 6.33 0.34
N LEU A 27 -15.73 6.93 0.92
CA LEU A 27 -16.07 8.33 0.66
C LEU A 27 -15.04 9.29 1.24
N THR A 28 -14.55 9.03 2.46
CA THR A 28 -13.54 9.88 3.11
C THR A 28 -12.17 9.72 2.47
N ARG A 29 -11.78 8.51 2.04
CA ARG A 29 -10.51 8.26 1.32
C ARG A 29 -10.38 9.08 0.03
N LYS A 30 -11.49 9.44 -0.61
CA LYS A 30 -11.45 10.23 -1.87
C LYS A 30 -10.77 11.60 -1.70
N TYR A 31 -10.91 12.22 -0.53
CA TYR A 31 -10.52 13.62 -0.32
C TYR A 31 -9.28 13.82 0.56
N TYR A 32 -8.84 12.80 1.30
CA TYR A 32 -7.81 12.95 2.34
C TYR A 32 -6.50 12.21 2.06
N LEU A 33 -6.36 11.51 0.93
CA LEU A 33 -5.14 10.76 0.62
C LEU A 33 -4.16 11.59 -0.24
N PHE A 34 -3.55 12.59 0.39
CA PHE A 34 -2.56 13.44 -0.27
C PHE A 34 -1.33 12.62 -0.70
N GLY A 35 -0.76 12.97 -1.86
CA GLY A 35 0.43 12.31 -2.39
C GLY A 35 0.18 11.01 -3.14
N ARG A 36 -1.02 10.42 -3.05
CA ARG A 36 -1.36 9.18 -3.76
C ARG A 36 -1.19 9.29 -5.27
N ASP A 37 -1.76 10.33 -5.88
CA ASP A 37 -1.69 10.53 -7.34
C ASP A 37 -0.25 10.79 -7.77
N ARG A 38 0.54 11.49 -6.92
CA ARG A 38 1.97 11.67 -7.12
C ARG A 38 2.75 10.35 -7.03
N ALA A 39 2.41 9.49 -6.07
CA ALA A 39 3.03 8.17 -5.95
C ALA A 39 2.74 7.31 -7.19
N ILE A 40 1.49 7.32 -7.69
CA ILE A 40 1.11 6.62 -8.93
C ILE A 40 1.88 7.17 -10.13
N ALA A 41 1.89 8.49 -10.33
CA ALA A 41 2.64 9.11 -11.42
C ALA A 41 4.14 8.82 -11.33
N GLY A 42 4.68 8.77 -10.10
CA GLY A 42 6.10 8.48 -9.82
C GLY A 42 6.52 7.03 -10.03
N LEU A 43 5.60 6.09 -10.31
CA LEU A 43 5.95 4.70 -10.65
C LEU A 43 6.79 4.62 -11.92
N ASN A 44 6.67 5.60 -12.82
CA ASN A 44 7.43 5.66 -14.07
C ASN A 44 7.44 4.32 -14.81
N ALA A 45 6.25 3.73 -14.94
CA ALA A 45 6.09 2.45 -15.61
C ALA A 45 6.12 2.62 -17.13
N THR A 46 6.75 1.67 -17.79
CA THR A 46 6.77 1.53 -19.24
C THR A 46 5.90 0.34 -19.66
N ASP A 47 5.85 0.04 -20.94
CA ASP A 47 5.09 -1.09 -21.45
C ASP A 47 5.46 -2.40 -20.75
N SER A 48 4.44 -3.18 -20.44
CA SER A 48 4.57 -4.49 -19.78
C SER A 48 5.20 -4.48 -18.38
N THR A 49 5.41 -3.30 -17.77
CA THR A 49 5.87 -3.21 -16.38
C THR A 49 4.90 -3.93 -15.44
N SER A 50 5.42 -4.77 -14.56
CA SER A 50 4.64 -5.43 -13.51
C SER A 50 4.52 -4.51 -12.28
N ILE A 51 3.27 -4.17 -11.91
CA ILE A 51 2.99 -3.27 -10.78
C ILE A 51 2.11 -4.01 -9.77
N LEU A 52 2.60 -4.18 -8.55
CA LEU A 52 1.84 -4.73 -7.42
C LEU A 52 1.40 -3.61 -6.49
N GLU A 53 0.13 -3.60 -6.09
CA GLU A 53 -0.35 -2.84 -4.93
C GLU A 53 -0.57 -3.76 -3.74
N VAL A 54 0.14 -3.50 -2.63
CA VAL A 54 0.00 -4.19 -1.35
C VAL A 54 -1.05 -3.47 -0.50
N GLY A 55 -2.08 -4.21 -0.05
CA GLY A 55 -3.23 -3.63 0.64
C GLY A 55 -4.11 -2.82 -0.33
N CYS A 56 -4.45 -3.40 -1.48
CA CYS A 56 -5.13 -2.69 -2.57
C CYS A 56 -6.60 -2.33 -2.26
N GLY A 57 -7.19 -2.90 -1.20
CA GLY A 57 -8.55 -2.63 -0.78
C GLY A 57 -9.57 -2.82 -1.91
N THR A 58 -10.36 -1.79 -2.17
CA THR A 58 -11.38 -1.77 -3.24
C THR A 58 -10.80 -1.55 -4.65
N GLY A 59 -9.47 -1.57 -4.81
CA GLY A 59 -8.79 -1.46 -6.11
C GLY A 59 -8.79 -0.06 -6.73
N ARG A 60 -9.10 0.98 -5.95
CA ARG A 60 -9.19 2.35 -6.47
C ARG A 60 -7.87 2.83 -7.08
N ASN A 61 -6.75 2.57 -6.44
CA ASN A 61 -5.45 2.96 -6.98
C ASN A 61 -5.09 2.14 -8.21
N LEU A 62 -5.46 0.85 -8.26
CA LEU A 62 -5.29 0.02 -9.46
C LEU A 62 -6.09 0.59 -10.64
N VAL A 63 -7.31 1.10 -10.42
CA VAL A 63 -8.08 1.80 -11.46
C VAL A 63 -7.34 3.05 -11.96
N LEU A 64 -6.76 3.84 -11.06
CA LEU A 64 -5.99 5.03 -11.42
C LEU A 64 -4.68 4.67 -12.12
N THR A 65 -3.98 3.64 -11.63
CA THR A 65 -2.74 3.13 -12.22
C THR A 65 -2.97 2.62 -13.64
N ARG A 66 -4.08 1.90 -13.87
CA ARG A 66 -4.47 1.44 -15.22
C ARG A 66 -4.72 2.61 -16.18
N ARG A 67 -5.28 3.72 -15.71
CA ARG A 67 -5.48 4.92 -16.54
C ARG A 67 -4.16 5.60 -16.89
N HIS A 68 -3.19 5.60 -15.94
CA HIS A 68 -1.88 6.20 -16.14
C HIS A 68 -0.95 5.33 -17.00
N TYR A 69 -1.04 4.00 -16.83
CA TYR A 69 -0.18 2.99 -17.44
C TYR A 69 -1.02 1.86 -18.03
N PRO A 70 -1.69 2.12 -19.19
CA PRO A 70 -2.68 1.19 -19.75
C PRO A 70 -2.10 -0.14 -20.22
N THR A 71 -0.79 -0.22 -20.45
CA THR A 71 -0.07 -1.41 -20.90
C THR A 71 0.63 -2.16 -19.78
N ALA A 72 0.62 -1.62 -18.53
CA ALA A 72 1.22 -2.26 -17.38
C ALA A 72 0.41 -3.48 -16.92
N ARG A 73 1.09 -4.51 -16.45
CA ARG A 73 0.47 -5.68 -15.81
C ARG A 73 0.23 -5.37 -14.33
N LEU A 74 -1.03 -5.33 -13.93
CA LEU A 74 -1.43 -4.93 -12.59
C LEU A 74 -1.72 -6.14 -11.71
N TYR A 75 -1.25 -6.05 -10.48
CA TYR A 75 -1.42 -7.04 -9.43
C TYR A 75 -1.87 -6.34 -8.16
N GLY A 76 -2.67 -7.03 -7.34
CA GLY A 76 -3.10 -6.50 -6.07
C GLY A 76 -3.27 -7.60 -5.04
N LEU A 77 -2.91 -7.31 -3.80
CA LEU A 77 -3.26 -8.17 -2.66
C LEU A 77 -3.98 -7.36 -1.59
N ASP A 78 -4.87 -8.05 -0.92
CA ASP A 78 -5.49 -7.57 0.32
C ASP A 78 -5.83 -8.77 1.20
N ILE A 79 -5.85 -8.57 2.51
CA ILE A 79 -6.24 -9.64 3.45
C ILE A 79 -7.75 -9.88 3.43
N SER A 80 -8.55 -8.91 2.99
CA SER A 80 -10.01 -8.99 2.94
C SER A 80 -10.51 -9.47 1.58
N ALA A 81 -11.15 -10.63 1.58
CA ALA A 81 -11.82 -11.17 0.39
C ALA A 81 -12.98 -10.28 -0.10
N GLU A 82 -13.69 -9.60 0.83
CA GLU A 82 -14.79 -8.68 0.49
C GLU A 82 -14.27 -7.44 -0.24
N MET A 83 -13.13 -6.89 0.19
CA MET A 83 -12.49 -5.77 -0.49
C MET A 83 -12.07 -6.14 -1.90
N LEU A 84 -11.47 -7.31 -2.07
CA LEU A 84 -11.07 -7.81 -3.38
C LEU A 84 -12.27 -8.12 -4.30
N GLN A 85 -13.40 -8.56 -3.75
CA GLN A 85 -14.62 -8.71 -4.55
C GLN A 85 -15.08 -7.35 -5.09
N THR A 86 -15.03 -6.30 -4.26
CA THR A 86 -15.33 -4.93 -4.68
C THR A 86 -14.30 -4.44 -5.71
N ALA A 87 -13.02 -4.74 -5.51
CA ALA A 87 -11.96 -4.40 -6.45
C ALA A 87 -12.18 -5.03 -7.84
N ARG A 88 -12.57 -6.31 -7.89
CA ARG A 88 -12.91 -6.98 -9.16
C ARG A 88 -14.04 -6.26 -9.89
N ASN A 89 -15.09 -5.86 -9.18
CA ASN A 89 -16.21 -5.11 -9.74
C ASN A 89 -15.76 -3.74 -10.28
N ASN A 90 -14.94 -3.01 -9.53
CA ASN A 90 -14.43 -1.69 -9.92
C ASN A 90 -13.46 -1.76 -11.11
N LEU A 91 -12.80 -2.89 -11.30
CA LEU A 91 -11.81 -3.15 -12.36
C LEU A 91 -12.42 -3.89 -13.56
N ALA A 92 -13.68 -4.29 -13.49
CA ALA A 92 -14.39 -4.90 -14.61
C ALA A 92 -14.40 -3.94 -15.83
N GLY A 93 -14.41 -4.50 -17.05
CA GLY A 93 -14.52 -3.72 -18.30
C GLY A 93 -13.20 -3.16 -18.84
N GLY A 94 -12.03 -3.52 -18.29
CA GLY A 94 -10.73 -3.23 -18.91
C GLY A 94 -10.28 -4.36 -19.85
N THR A 95 -9.44 -4.02 -20.82
CA THR A 95 -8.86 -5.01 -21.75
C THR A 95 -7.92 -5.98 -21.04
N GLN A 96 -7.27 -5.53 -20.00
CA GLN A 96 -6.36 -6.33 -19.19
C GLN A 96 -6.85 -6.35 -17.73
N GLN A 97 -7.20 -7.54 -17.24
CA GLN A 97 -7.69 -7.71 -15.88
C GLN A 97 -6.51 -7.85 -14.91
N PRO A 98 -6.48 -7.09 -13.79
CA PRO A 98 -5.50 -7.28 -12.75
C PRO A 98 -5.61 -8.65 -12.09
N THR A 99 -4.46 -9.23 -11.71
CA THR A 99 -4.43 -10.41 -10.85
C THR A 99 -4.60 -9.99 -9.40
N LEU A 100 -5.70 -10.43 -8.76
CA LEU A 100 -6.04 -10.06 -7.38
C LEU A 100 -6.08 -11.31 -6.52
N ILE A 101 -5.27 -11.33 -5.42
CA ILE A 101 -5.23 -12.45 -4.48
C ILE A 101 -5.51 -12.02 -3.05
N VAL A 102 -6.14 -12.89 -2.28
CA VAL A 102 -6.25 -12.76 -0.82
C VAL A 102 -4.94 -13.24 -0.22
N ALA A 103 -4.18 -12.34 0.37
CA ALA A 103 -2.89 -12.66 0.95
C ALA A 103 -2.54 -11.71 2.09
N ASP A 104 -1.69 -12.18 3.01
CA ASP A 104 -1.10 -11.35 4.06
C ASP A 104 0.09 -10.57 3.49
N ALA A 105 0.07 -9.26 3.67
CA ALA A 105 1.13 -8.35 3.24
C ALA A 105 2.51 -8.67 3.84
N THR A 106 2.56 -9.40 4.95
CA THR A 106 3.79 -9.73 5.67
C THR A 106 4.48 -10.99 5.16
N THR A 107 3.77 -11.83 4.40
CA THR A 107 4.24 -13.16 4.01
C THR A 107 4.07 -13.50 2.53
N PHE A 108 3.46 -12.61 1.75
CA PHE A 108 3.25 -12.85 0.32
C PHE A 108 4.57 -13.05 -0.43
N ARG A 109 4.50 -13.80 -1.52
CA ARG A 109 5.61 -14.03 -2.44
C ARG A 109 5.18 -13.76 -3.87
N PRO A 110 6.10 -13.36 -4.76
CA PRO A 110 5.79 -13.18 -6.18
C PRO A 110 5.21 -14.43 -6.84
N GLU A 111 5.63 -15.62 -6.40
CA GLU A 111 5.16 -16.92 -6.91
C GLU A 111 3.66 -17.12 -6.68
N ASP A 112 3.08 -16.51 -5.63
CA ASP A 112 1.62 -16.55 -5.37
C ASP A 112 0.82 -15.90 -6.51
N PHE A 113 1.47 -15.04 -7.29
CA PHE A 113 0.92 -14.37 -8.49
C PHE A 113 1.38 -15.00 -9.80
N GLY A 114 2.16 -16.09 -9.76
CA GLY A 114 2.74 -16.73 -10.93
C GLY A 114 3.87 -15.94 -11.61
N VAL A 115 4.57 -15.09 -10.86
CA VAL A 115 5.70 -14.28 -11.35
C VAL A 115 6.93 -14.48 -10.46
N SER A 116 8.11 -14.09 -10.94
CA SER A 116 9.36 -14.17 -10.17
C SER A 116 9.67 -12.89 -9.37
N GLY A 117 8.95 -11.81 -9.65
CA GLY A 117 9.13 -10.52 -8.99
C GLY A 117 8.34 -9.42 -9.68
N PHE A 118 8.36 -8.23 -9.07
CA PHE A 118 7.65 -7.06 -9.57
C PHE A 118 8.62 -5.93 -9.87
N ASP A 119 8.36 -5.20 -10.97
CA ASP A 119 9.17 -4.03 -11.33
C ASP A 119 8.83 -2.83 -10.46
N ARG A 120 7.56 -2.74 -10.03
CA ARG A 120 7.07 -1.69 -9.13
C ARG A 120 6.18 -2.32 -8.08
N ILE A 121 6.41 -1.94 -6.82
CA ILE A 121 5.50 -2.26 -5.72
C ILE A 121 5.05 -0.94 -5.11
N MET A 122 3.77 -0.80 -4.87
CA MET A 122 3.17 0.35 -4.20
C MET A 122 2.47 -0.08 -2.92
N ILE A 123 2.68 0.68 -1.84
CA ILE A 123 1.92 0.59 -0.60
C ILE A 123 1.33 1.97 -0.34
N SER A 124 0.01 2.09 -0.41
CA SER A 124 -0.66 3.38 -0.30
C SER A 124 -1.66 3.39 0.84
N TYR A 125 -1.32 4.08 1.93
CA TYR A 125 -2.16 4.21 3.12
C TYR A 125 -2.59 2.85 3.71
N ALA A 126 -1.69 1.89 3.69
CA ALA A 126 -1.90 0.54 4.21
C ALA A 126 -0.97 0.21 5.39
N ILE A 127 0.29 0.69 5.42
CA ILE A 127 1.21 0.35 6.50
C ILE A 127 0.78 0.89 7.87
N SER A 128 0.06 2.01 7.90
CA SER A 128 -0.55 2.56 9.13
C SER A 128 -1.63 1.66 9.73
N MET A 129 -2.13 0.69 8.97
CA MET A 129 -3.18 -0.27 9.38
C MET A 129 -2.64 -1.70 9.58
N ILE A 130 -1.47 -2.02 9.05
CA ILE A 130 -0.85 -3.35 9.19
C ILE A 130 -0.09 -3.39 10.53
N PRO A 131 -0.42 -4.30 11.48
CA PRO A 131 0.30 -4.37 12.76
C PRO A 131 1.79 -4.66 12.58
N ALA A 132 2.14 -5.71 11.83
CA ALA A 132 3.51 -6.10 11.50
C ALA A 132 3.99 -5.42 10.19
N TRP A 133 3.85 -4.09 10.12
CA TRP A 133 4.13 -3.30 8.93
C TRP A 133 5.59 -3.37 8.47
N GLU A 134 6.52 -3.62 9.38
CA GLU A 134 7.93 -3.78 9.06
C GLU A 134 8.19 -5.05 8.25
N ASP A 135 7.46 -6.13 8.57
CA ASP A 135 7.53 -7.39 7.83
C ASP A 135 6.91 -7.22 6.44
N ALA A 136 5.81 -6.44 6.32
CA ALA A 136 5.23 -6.11 5.03
C ALA A 136 6.20 -5.33 4.12
N ILE A 137 7.00 -4.41 4.68
CA ILE A 137 8.07 -3.73 3.94
C ILE A 137 9.15 -4.73 3.51
N THR A 138 9.53 -5.64 4.40
CA THR A 138 10.53 -6.67 4.11
C THR A 138 10.07 -7.56 2.96
N ALA A 139 8.83 -8.06 3.01
CA ALA A 139 8.23 -8.86 1.94
C ALA A 139 8.16 -8.08 0.61
N ALA A 140 7.77 -6.81 0.66
CA ALA A 140 7.71 -5.97 -0.52
C ALA A 140 9.11 -5.75 -1.15
N LEU A 141 10.14 -5.49 -0.34
CA LEU A 141 11.50 -5.36 -0.83
C LEU A 141 12.04 -6.67 -1.43
N ALA A 142 11.72 -7.81 -0.80
CA ALA A 142 12.10 -9.13 -1.32
C ALA A 142 11.43 -9.42 -2.66
N GLY A 143 10.16 -9.01 -2.83
CA GLY A 143 9.38 -9.22 -4.05
C GLY A 143 9.77 -8.35 -5.25
N LEU A 144 10.72 -7.41 -5.11
CA LEU A 144 11.16 -6.56 -6.22
C LEU A 144 12.14 -7.28 -7.15
N ASN A 145 11.94 -7.13 -8.45
CA ASN A 145 12.94 -7.44 -9.48
C ASN A 145 14.22 -6.60 -9.29
N PRO A 146 15.37 -7.03 -9.87
CA PRO A 146 16.52 -6.15 -10.06
C PRO A 146 16.08 -4.84 -10.76
N LYS A 147 16.60 -3.69 -10.33
CA LYS A 147 16.19 -2.34 -10.78
C LYS A 147 14.72 -1.98 -10.50
N GLY A 148 14.01 -2.79 -9.74
CA GLY A 148 12.65 -2.51 -9.30
C GLY A 148 12.61 -1.41 -8.24
N SER A 149 11.39 -0.86 -8.00
CA SER A 149 11.20 0.16 -6.96
C SER A 149 9.96 -0.08 -6.11
N LEU A 150 10.11 0.22 -4.80
CA LEU A 150 9.03 0.26 -3.82
C LEU A 150 8.63 1.71 -3.57
N HIS A 151 7.35 2.01 -3.70
CA HIS A 151 6.76 3.31 -3.45
C HIS A 151 5.80 3.21 -2.26
N ILE A 152 6.08 3.96 -1.20
CA ILE A 152 5.24 4.00 0.00
C ILE A 152 4.70 5.41 0.16
N VAL A 153 3.38 5.56 0.25
CA VAL A 153 2.74 6.79 0.67
C VAL A 153 1.80 6.49 1.84
N ASP A 154 2.00 7.17 2.97
CA ASP A 154 1.17 6.97 4.17
C ASP A 154 1.15 8.23 5.03
N PHE A 155 0.32 8.23 6.08
CA PHE A 155 0.22 9.35 7.00
C PHE A 155 1.57 9.66 7.67
N GLY A 156 1.96 10.94 7.64
CA GLY A 156 3.07 11.47 8.41
C GLY A 156 2.66 11.80 9.85
N GLN A 157 3.52 12.53 10.57
CA GLN A 157 3.28 12.88 11.98
C GLN A 157 2.55 14.21 12.16
N GLN A 158 2.21 14.92 11.06
CA GLN A 158 1.43 16.15 11.02
C GLN A 158 2.04 17.31 11.85
N GLU A 159 3.36 17.33 12.05
CA GLU A 159 4.06 18.23 12.98
C GLU A 159 3.85 19.71 12.65
N ARG A 160 3.76 20.02 11.34
CA ARG A 160 3.66 21.39 10.83
C ARG A 160 2.24 21.82 10.48
N LEU A 161 1.24 21.00 10.84
CA LEU A 161 -0.17 21.36 10.70
C LEU A 161 -0.64 22.24 11.87
N PRO A 162 -1.63 23.12 11.69
CA PRO A 162 -2.25 23.85 12.77
C PRO A 162 -2.76 22.90 13.88
N ARG A 163 -2.53 23.25 15.14
CA ARG A 163 -2.80 22.36 16.29
C ARG A 163 -4.22 21.84 16.33
N TRP A 164 -5.19 22.70 16.01
CA TRP A 164 -6.60 22.31 15.98
C TRP A 164 -6.90 21.27 14.90
N PHE A 165 -6.33 21.45 13.69
CA PHE A 165 -6.51 20.52 12.57
C PHE A 165 -5.80 19.19 12.84
N ARG A 166 -4.57 19.26 13.36
CA ARG A 166 -3.82 18.06 13.79
C ARG A 166 -4.61 17.26 14.82
N GLY A 167 -5.19 17.92 15.85
CA GLY A 167 -6.00 17.25 16.87
C GLY A 167 -7.24 16.56 16.30
N MET A 168 -7.94 17.23 15.39
CA MET A 168 -9.09 16.67 14.68
C MET A 168 -8.70 15.45 13.83
N LEU A 169 -7.63 15.58 13.04
CA LEU A 169 -7.13 14.50 12.19
C LEU A 169 -6.70 13.28 13.02
N GLN A 170 -5.93 13.49 14.09
CA GLN A 170 -5.50 12.40 14.96
C GLN A 170 -6.68 11.72 15.67
N ALA A 171 -7.70 12.45 16.09
CA ALA A 171 -8.93 11.87 16.64
C ALA A 171 -9.65 11.01 15.60
N TRP A 172 -9.71 11.49 14.37
CA TRP A 172 -10.26 10.73 13.24
C TRP A 172 -9.44 9.47 12.94
N LEU A 173 -8.11 9.56 12.83
CA LEU A 173 -7.24 8.41 12.59
C LEU A 173 -7.41 7.32 13.68
N ARG A 174 -7.44 7.72 14.96
CA ARG A 174 -7.70 6.79 16.09
C ARG A 174 -9.04 6.09 15.98
N ARG A 175 -10.09 6.81 15.54
CA ARG A 175 -11.44 6.24 15.34
C ARG A 175 -11.45 5.10 14.32
N PHE A 176 -10.53 5.13 13.34
CA PHE A 176 -10.40 4.13 12.28
C PHE A 176 -9.21 3.17 12.47
N HIS A 177 -8.62 3.13 13.68
CA HIS A 177 -7.46 2.28 14.00
C HIS A 177 -6.26 2.50 13.08
N VAL A 178 -6.13 3.71 12.55
CA VAL A 178 -4.98 4.12 11.73
C VAL A 178 -3.89 4.68 12.64
N THR A 179 -2.71 4.07 12.61
CA THR A 179 -1.56 4.48 13.43
C THR A 179 -0.41 4.92 12.51
N PRO A 180 -0.19 6.23 12.32
CA PRO A 180 0.96 6.73 11.56
C PRO A 180 2.27 6.22 12.14
N ARG A 181 3.17 5.73 11.29
CA ARG A 181 4.42 5.07 11.70
C ARG A 181 5.53 6.11 11.87
N ALA A 182 5.70 6.60 13.11
CA ALA A 182 6.62 7.71 13.40
C ALA A 182 8.08 7.42 12.98
N ASN A 183 8.51 6.17 13.09
CA ASN A 183 9.86 5.70 12.77
C ASN A 183 9.98 5.10 11.36
N LEU A 184 9.05 5.42 10.43
CA LEU A 184 9.08 4.86 9.07
C LEU A 184 10.41 5.13 8.35
N ARG A 185 10.92 6.36 8.45
CA ARG A 185 12.19 6.75 7.79
C ARG A 185 13.36 5.94 8.32
N GLU A 186 13.46 5.82 9.64
CA GLU A 186 14.54 5.10 10.33
C GLU A 186 14.51 3.61 9.99
N VAL A 187 13.32 3.01 9.99
CA VAL A 187 13.13 1.61 9.64
C VAL A 187 13.52 1.35 8.18
N LEU A 188 13.11 2.22 7.26
CA LEU A 188 13.50 2.10 5.86
C LEU A 188 15.01 2.24 5.70
N GLN A 189 15.63 3.23 6.35
CA GLN A 189 17.09 3.43 6.30
C GLN A 189 17.83 2.20 6.80
N ALA A 190 17.46 1.66 7.95
CA ALA A 190 18.08 0.48 8.54
C ALA A 190 17.99 -0.77 7.63
N ARG A 191 16.89 -0.92 6.86
CA ARG A 191 16.76 -2.03 5.89
C ARG A 191 17.59 -1.85 4.63
N LEU A 192 18.02 -0.63 4.35
CA LEU A 192 18.86 -0.32 3.20
C LEU A 192 20.35 -0.26 3.52
N ASP A 193 20.70 -0.24 4.82
CA ASP A 193 22.09 -0.27 5.25
C ASP A 193 22.77 -1.56 4.74
N GLY A 194 23.79 -1.40 3.90
CA GLY A 194 24.45 -2.51 3.20
C GLY A 194 23.69 -3.07 1.99
N ALA A 195 22.49 -2.61 1.68
CA ALA A 195 21.76 -2.99 0.48
C ALA A 195 22.18 -2.12 -0.73
N ASN A 196 22.19 -2.72 -1.92
CA ASN A 196 22.43 -1.99 -3.16
C ASN A 196 21.16 -1.25 -3.63
N ALA A 197 20.75 -0.23 -2.89
CA ALA A 197 19.53 0.52 -3.15
C ALA A 197 19.65 2.00 -2.75
N ASP A 198 18.87 2.85 -3.42
CA ASP A 198 18.73 4.28 -3.11
C ASP A 198 17.34 4.55 -2.52
N MET A 199 17.25 5.52 -1.61
CA MET A 199 15.98 5.98 -1.05
C MET A 199 15.82 7.48 -1.23
N THR A 200 14.63 7.90 -1.65
CA THR A 200 14.13 9.27 -1.50
C THR A 200 12.99 9.26 -0.48
N PHE A 201 12.93 10.27 0.38
CA PHE A 201 11.88 10.41 1.38
C PHE A 201 11.41 11.86 1.43
N GLU A 202 10.15 12.06 1.09
CA GLU A 202 9.54 13.38 0.97
C GLU A 202 8.40 13.55 1.96
N ASP A 203 8.29 14.76 2.46
CA ASP A 203 7.21 15.21 3.31
C ASP A 203 6.16 15.96 2.45
N ILE A 204 4.92 15.53 2.53
CA ILE A 204 3.82 16.07 1.76
C ILE A 204 2.84 16.79 2.70
N GLY A 205 2.42 17.99 2.31
CA GLY A 205 1.37 18.72 2.99
C GLY A 205 1.69 19.05 4.46
N ARG A 206 2.91 19.56 4.75
CA ARG A 206 3.36 19.94 6.10
C ARG A 206 3.33 18.78 7.12
N GLY A 207 3.81 17.60 6.71
CA GLY A 207 3.80 16.42 7.53
C GLY A 207 2.49 15.64 7.52
N TYR A 208 1.54 16.01 6.67
CA TYR A 208 0.29 15.26 6.53
C TYR A 208 0.53 13.83 6.06
N ALA A 209 1.35 13.67 5.05
CA ALA A 209 1.76 12.38 4.51
C ALA A 209 3.26 12.35 4.21
N TRP A 210 3.79 11.15 4.16
CA TRP A 210 5.15 10.87 3.71
C TRP A 210 5.11 10.05 2.42
N HIS A 211 6.06 10.31 1.53
CA HIS A 211 6.28 9.54 0.32
C HIS A 211 7.72 9.07 0.29
N ALA A 212 7.91 7.77 0.39
CA ALA A 212 9.22 7.12 0.26
C ALA A 212 9.29 6.34 -1.05
N VAL A 213 10.42 6.45 -1.75
CA VAL A 213 10.71 5.63 -2.92
C VAL A 213 12.07 4.97 -2.73
N ILE A 214 12.09 3.66 -2.77
CA ILE A 214 13.28 2.83 -2.69
C ILE A 214 13.51 2.20 -4.07
N ARG A 215 14.71 2.36 -4.62
CA ARG A 215 15.11 1.78 -5.92
C ARG A 215 16.27 0.83 -5.74
N LYS A 216 16.08 -0.43 -6.11
CA LYS A 216 17.21 -1.37 -6.20
C LYS A 216 18.13 -0.93 -7.34
N ARG A 217 19.42 -0.88 -7.07
CA ARG A 217 20.44 -0.78 -8.12
C ARG A 217 20.58 -2.15 -8.81
N GLY A 218 20.98 -2.16 -10.06
CA GLY A 218 21.19 -3.40 -10.80
C GLY A 218 22.50 -4.07 -10.43
#